data_012ec2d08fbb4ea88616b08c7f23544d
#
_entry.id   012ec2d08fbb4ea88616b08c7f23544d
#
_cell.length_a   1.000
_cell.length_b   1.000
_cell.length_c   1.000
_cell.angle_alpha   90.00
_cell.angle_beta   90.00
_cell.angle_gamma   90.00
#
_symmetry.space_group_name_H-M   'P 1'
#
loop_
_entity.id
_entity.type
_entity.pdbx_description
1 polymer ?
#
loop_
_entity_poly.entity_id
_entity_poly.type
_entity_poly.pdbx_seq_one_letter_code
_entity_poly.pdbx_strand_id
1 'polypeptide(L)'
;MAGFMQAGRSARSEINIVPLIDVLLVLLIIFMVSAPLLSQRIGLDLPQAVAPTLLQPPSPTPPVRLHIDAVGGVSLNGVLVPTAALPSWLEVEAALVPQPELRIAVDADADYQALAGVLAAARDAGMIRIGFFDGD
;
A
#
# COMPACT_ATOMS: atom_id res chain seq x y z
N MET A 1 -83.10 -23.56 -0.63
CA MET A 1 -81.85 -23.72 0.11
C MET A 1 -80.77 -22.92 -0.60
N ALA A 2 -80.40 -21.78 -0.07
CA ALA A 2 -79.40 -20.95 -0.64
C ALA A 2 -78.01 -21.42 -0.19
N GLY A 3 -77.22 -22.06 -1.05
CA GLY A 3 -75.87 -22.42 -0.77
C GLY A 3 -74.98 -21.16 -0.80
N PHE A 4 -74.54 -20.72 0.33
CA PHE A 4 -73.55 -19.68 0.38
C PHE A 4 -72.19 -20.26 -0.09
N MET A 5 -71.83 -19.99 -1.30
CA MET A 5 -70.47 -20.18 -1.78
C MET A 5 -69.57 -19.16 -1.07
N GLN A 6 -68.90 -19.62 -0.04
CA GLN A 6 -67.86 -18.86 0.61
C GLN A 6 -66.68 -18.77 -0.33
N ALA A 7 -66.59 -17.64 -1.02
CA ALA A 7 -65.42 -17.33 -1.81
C ALA A 7 -64.17 -17.31 -0.92
N GLY A 8 -63.36 -18.33 -1.06
CA GLY A 8 -62.07 -18.41 -0.35
C GLY A 8 -61.24 -17.17 -0.69
N ARG A 9 -61.07 -16.30 0.29
CA ARG A 9 -60.06 -15.25 0.24
C ARG A 9 -58.75 -15.95 0.17
N SER A 10 -58.19 -15.99 -1.03
CA SER A 10 -56.77 -16.32 -1.20
C SER A 10 -55.98 -15.27 -0.41
N ALA A 11 -55.44 -15.68 0.73
CA ALA A 11 -54.48 -14.86 1.45
C ALA A 11 -53.29 -14.63 0.54
N ARG A 12 -53.25 -13.48 -0.10
CA ARG A 12 -52.03 -13.03 -0.81
C ARG A 12 -51.01 -12.74 0.26
N SER A 13 -50.06 -13.61 0.39
CA SER A 13 -48.88 -13.39 1.20
C SER A 13 -48.08 -12.28 0.50
N GLU A 14 -48.27 -11.06 0.93
CA GLU A 14 -47.45 -9.94 0.49
C GLU A 14 -46.11 -10.05 1.21
N ILE A 15 -45.06 -10.37 0.44
CA ILE A 15 -43.69 -10.39 0.95
C ILE A 15 -43.27 -8.94 1.06
N ASN A 16 -42.98 -8.49 2.28
CA ASN A 16 -42.40 -7.17 2.48
C ASN A 16 -40.94 -7.18 2.01
N ILE A 17 -40.70 -6.58 0.87
CA ILE A 17 -39.38 -6.51 0.24
C ILE A 17 -38.46 -5.44 0.83
N VAL A 18 -38.98 -4.56 1.70
CA VAL A 18 -38.21 -3.45 2.29
C VAL A 18 -36.99 -3.95 3.10
N PRO A 19 -37.10 -4.97 4.00
CA PRO A 19 -35.96 -5.52 4.70
C PRO A 19 -34.94 -6.18 3.77
N LEU A 20 -35.39 -6.76 2.67
CA LEU A 20 -34.52 -7.38 1.67
C LEU A 20 -33.69 -6.35 0.93
N ILE A 21 -34.31 -5.24 0.53
CA ILE A 21 -33.64 -4.13 -0.15
C ILE A 21 -32.60 -3.50 0.75
N ASP A 22 -32.89 -3.33 2.04
CA ASP A 22 -31.96 -2.75 3.00
C ASP A 22 -30.69 -3.61 3.15
N VAL A 23 -30.85 -4.92 3.30
CA VAL A 23 -29.73 -5.87 3.34
C VAL A 23 -28.90 -5.82 2.04
N LEU A 24 -29.55 -5.79 0.90
CA LEU A 24 -28.85 -5.72 -0.40
C LEU A 24 -28.09 -4.41 -0.56
N LEU A 25 -28.66 -3.28 -0.13
CA LEU A 25 -28.00 -1.98 -0.14
C LEU A 25 -26.75 -1.96 0.75
N VAL A 26 -26.85 -2.47 1.96
CA VAL A 26 -25.73 -2.56 2.90
C VAL A 26 -24.61 -3.43 2.33
N LEU A 27 -24.94 -4.59 1.78
CA LEU A 27 -23.97 -5.45 1.11
C LEU A 27 -23.30 -4.77 -0.09
N LEU A 28 -24.06 -4.03 -0.90
CA LEU A 28 -23.53 -3.29 -2.03
C LEU A 28 -22.51 -2.23 -1.57
N ILE A 29 -22.82 -1.50 -0.52
CA ILE A 29 -21.92 -0.49 0.03
C ILE A 29 -20.65 -1.14 0.58
N ILE A 30 -20.76 -2.24 1.29
CA ILE A 30 -19.62 -2.99 1.83
C ILE A 30 -18.71 -3.45 0.67
N PHE A 31 -19.28 -4.02 -0.40
CA PHE A 31 -18.50 -4.43 -1.56
C PHE A 31 -17.86 -3.25 -2.27
N MET A 32 -18.57 -2.13 -2.39
CA MET A 32 -18.04 -0.93 -3.04
C MET A 32 -16.86 -0.33 -2.26
N VAL A 33 -16.91 -0.35 -0.93
CA VAL A 33 -15.82 0.14 -0.07
C VAL A 33 -14.64 -0.84 -0.03
N SER A 34 -14.92 -2.15 -0.09
CA SER A 34 -13.90 -3.20 -0.01
C SER A 34 -13.17 -3.41 -1.35
N ALA A 35 -13.80 -3.11 -2.47
CA ALA A 35 -13.23 -3.31 -3.81
C ALA A 35 -11.87 -2.61 -4.03
N PRO A 36 -11.64 -1.37 -3.60
CA PRO A 36 -10.35 -0.73 -3.78
C PRO A 36 -9.23 -1.37 -2.94
N LEU A 37 -9.54 -2.07 -1.87
CA LEU A 37 -8.53 -2.75 -1.04
C LEU A 37 -7.94 -3.99 -1.72
N LEU A 38 -8.61 -4.52 -2.73
CA LEU A 38 -8.13 -5.67 -3.51
C LEU A 38 -7.24 -5.27 -4.69
N SER A 39 -7.03 -3.98 -4.91
CA SER A 39 -6.10 -3.47 -5.91
C SER A 39 -4.65 -3.55 -5.40
N GLN A 40 -4.25 -4.72 -4.91
CA GLN A 40 -2.83 -5.04 -4.88
C GLN A 40 -2.39 -5.13 -6.34
N ARG A 41 -1.67 -4.13 -6.79
CA ARG A 41 -0.89 -4.24 -8.02
C ARG A 41 0.15 -5.31 -7.75
N ILE A 42 -0.18 -6.54 -8.09
CA ILE A 42 0.83 -7.57 -8.27
C ILE A 42 1.62 -7.05 -9.46
N GLY A 43 2.79 -6.51 -9.20
CA GLY A 43 3.80 -6.26 -10.22
C GLY A 43 4.20 -7.63 -10.75
N LEU A 44 3.42 -8.16 -11.68
CA LEU A 44 3.85 -9.25 -12.52
C LEU A 44 4.98 -8.69 -13.35
N ASP A 45 6.18 -8.97 -12.89
CA ASP A 45 7.39 -8.83 -13.67
C ASP A 45 7.29 -9.84 -14.80
N LEU A 46 6.56 -9.47 -15.84
CA LEU A 46 6.55 -10.21 -17.08
C LEU A 46 7.95 -10.06 -17.66
N PRO A 47 8.67 -11.15 -17.92
CA PRO A 47 9.91 -11.06 -18.68
C PRO A 47 9.56 -10.44 -20.03
N GLN A 48 9.69 -9.16 -20.12
CA GLN A 48 9.56 -8.44 -21.38
C GLN A 48 10.73 -8.91 -22.24
N ALA A 49 10.36 -9.58 -23.33
CA ALA A 49 11.29 -9.78 -24.42
C ALA A 49 12.01 -8.43 -24.66
N VAL A 50 13.31 -8.48 -24.53
CA VAL A 50 14.25 -7.36 -24.51
C VAL A 50 13.93 -6.43 -25.68
N ALA A 51 13.07 -5.44 -25.47
CA ALA A 51 13.13 -4.25 -26.29
C ALA A 51 14.50 -3.61 -25.99
N PRO A 52 15.24 -3.11 -27.01
CA PRO A 52 16.52 -2.50 -26.75
C PRO A 52 16.32 -1.38 -25.73
N THR A 53 16.75 -1.63 -24.52
CA THR A 53 16.83 -0.66 -23.45
C THR A 53 17.58 0.52 -24.02
N LEU A 54 16.86 1.60 -24.29
CA LEU A 54 17.50 2.90 -24.33
C LEU A 54 18.19 3.01 -22.98
N LEU A 55 19.51 2.84 -23.02
CA LEU A 55 20.42 2.88 -21.91
C LEU A 55 20.05 4.07 -21.02
N GLN A 56 19.31 3.81 -19.95
CA GLN A 56 19.39 4.72 -18.82
C GLN A 56 20.86 4.68 -18.41
N PRO A 57 21.56 5.79 -18.50
CA PRO A 57 22.93 5.80 -18.03
C PRO A 57 22.90 5.30 -16.59
N PRO A 58 23.74 4.32 -16.22
CA PRO A 58 23.80 3.87 -14.84
C PRO A 58 24.01 5.11 -13.99
N SER A 59 23.14 5.31 -13.01
CA SER A 59 23.35 6.39 -12.05
C SER A 59 24.73 6.19 -11.45
N PRO A 60 25.68 7.10 -11.66
CA PRO A 60 27.06 6.89 -11.23
C PRO A 60 27.21 6.80 -9.71
N THR A 61 26.14 7.10 -8.98
CA THR A 61 26.10 7.04 -7.53
C THR A 61 25.36 5.77 -7.09
N PRO A 62 25.98 4.89 -6.30
CA PRO A 62 25.35 3.68 -5.80
C PRO A 62 24.13 4.05 -4.93
N PRO A 63 23.05 3.26 -4.98
CA PRO A 63 21.87 3.53 -4.18
C PRO A 63 22.18 3.39 -2.68
N VAL A 64 21.60 4.26 -1.88
CA VAL A 64 21.64 4.17 -0.42
C VAL A 64 20.59 3.19 0.04
N ARG A 65 21.00 2.13 0.72
CA ARG A 65 20.09 1.11 1.28
C ARG A 65 19.79 1.44 2.72
N LEU A 66 18.51 1.64 3.01
CA LEU A 66 18.01 1.84 4.37
C LEU A 66 17.15 0.63 4.72
N HIS A 67 17.42 0.04 5.87
CA HIS A 67 16.64 -1.09 6.38
C HIS A 67 16.06 -0.71 7.74
N ILE A 68 14.77 -1.01 7.93
CA ILE A 68 14.05 -0.83 9.18
C ILE A 68 13.74 -2.20 9.75
N ASP A 69 14.26 -2.51 10.93
CA ASP A 69 14.03 -3.78 11.60
C ASP A 69 12.70 -3.82 12.36
N ALA A 70 12.32 -5.00 12.83
CA ALA A 70 11.08 -5.24 13.59
C ALA A 70 11.00 -4.44 14.90
N VAL A 71 12.10 -3.98 15.43
CA VAL A 71 12.19 -3.22 16.69
C VAL A 71 12.21 -1.70 16.46
N GLY A 72 12.18 -1.28 15.18
CA GLY A 72 12.24 0.13 14.80
C GLY A 72 13.67 0.67 14.69
N GLY A 73 14.68 -0.20 14.71
CA GLY A 73 16.07 0.16 14.44
C GLY A 73 16.26 0.47 12.96
N VAL A 74 17.07 1.48 12.67
CA VAL A 74 17.36 1.91 11.30
C VAL A 74 18.82 1.65 10.99
N SER A 75 19.08 0.98 9.87
CA SER A 75 20.43 0.77 9.36
C SER A 75 20.59 1.37 7.96
N LEU A 76 21.71 2.03 7.73
CA LEU A 76 22.10 2.58 6.43
C LEU A 76 23.28 1.77 5.89
N ASN A 77 23.12 1.21 4.70
CA ASN A 77 24.15 0.37 4.04
C ASN A 77 24.71 -0.73 4.99
N GLY A 78 23.86 -1.29 5.87
CA GLY A 78 24.25 -2.32 6.83
C GLY A 78 24.84 -1.79 8.13
N VAL A 79 24.95 -0.48 8.32
CA VAL A 79 25.43 0.16 9.54
C VAL A 79 24.26 0.70 10.34
N LEU A 80 24.14 0.29 11.60
CA LEU A 80 23.07 0.79 12.49
C LEU A 80 23.27 2.28 12.75
N VAL A 81 22.23 3.07 12.48
CA VAL A 81 22.25 4.53 12.68
C VAL A 81 21.20 4.91 13.70
N PRO A 82 21.56 5.70 14.73
CA PRO A 82 20.58 6.26 15.63
C PRO A 82 19.55 7.10 14.88
N THR A 83 18.29 6.95 15.21
CA THR A 83 17.20 7.69 14.57
C THR A 83 17.40 9.21 14.61
N ALA A 84 18.01 9.71 15.67
CA ALA A 84 18.34 11.13 15.83
C ALA A 84 19.41 11.63 14.83
N ALA A 85 20.31 10.76 14.36
CA ALA A 85 21.36 11.10 13.41
C ALA A 85 20.93 10.90 11.95
N LEU A 86 19.80 10.22 11.72
CA LEU A 86 19.31 9.91 10.38
C LEU A 86 19.10 11.14 9.49
N PRO A 87 18.49 12.26 9.96
CA PRO A 87 18.33 13.45 9.13
C PRO A 87 19.66 13.99 8.58
N SER A 88 20.67 14.10 9.42
CA SER A 88 21.98 14.61 9.03
C SER A 88 22.67 13.72 8.01
N TRP A 89 22.52 12.41 8.12
CA TRP A 89 23.06 11.46 7.13
C TRP A 89 22.36 11.60 5.79
N LEU A 90 21.04 11.70 5.79
CA LEU A 90 20.24 11.86 4.59
C LEU A 90 20.50 13.20 3.89
N GLU A 91 20.75 14.27 4.64
CA GLU A 91 21.12 15.58 4.07
C GLU A 91 22.46 15.50 3.30
N VAL A 92 23.44 14.79 3.83
CA VAL A 92 24.73 14.58 3.16
C VAL A 92 24.54 13.82 1.84
N GLU A 93 23.76 12.75 1.87
CA GLU A 93 23.47 11.96 0.67
C GLU A 93 22.62 12.75 -0.34
N ALA A 94 21.68 13.55 0.13
CA ALA A 94 20.82 14.38 -0.71
C ALA A 94 21.62 15.50 -1.44
N ALA A 95 22.72 15.94 -0.85
CA ALA A 95 23.59 16.98 -1.43
C ALA A 95 24.50 16.47 -2.55
N LEU A 96 24.60 15.15 -2.73
CA LEU A 96 25.41 14.56 -3.79
C LEU A 96 24.82 14.82 -5.18
N VAL A 97 25.67 15.06 -6.16
CA VAL A 97 25.28 15.25 -7.57
C VAL A 97 26.04 14.24 -8.44
N PRO A 98 25.34 13.31 -9.10
CA PRO A 98 23.90 13.06 -9.05
C PRO A 98 23.45 12.46 -7.71
N GLN A 99 22.23 12.84 -7.29
CA GLN A 99 21.65 12.34 -6.04
C GLN A 99 21.41 10.83 -6.11
N PRO A 100 21.86 10.06 -5.12
CA PRO A 100 21.59 8.63 -5.05
C PRO A 100 20.10 8.34 -4.83
N GLU A 101 19.66 7.16 -5.26
CA GLU A 101 18.34 6.65 -4.93
C GLU A 101 18.34 6.09 -3.51
N LEU A 102 17.38 6.51 -2.69
CA LEU A 102 17.16 5.92 -1.37
C LEU A 102 16.24 4.69 -1.52
N ARG A 103 16.77 3.52 -1.21
CA ARG A 103 16.03 2.26 -1.21
C ARG A 103 15.72 1.84 0.20
N ILE A 104 14.43 1.72 0.51
CA ILE A 104 13.95 1.38 1.84
C ILE A 104 13.45 -0.06 1.86
N ALA A 105 14.03 -0.89 2.72
CA ALA A 105 13.51 -2.19 3.09
C ALA A 105 12.89 -2.10 4.48
N VAL A 106 11.73 -2.72 4.66
CA VAL A 106 11.00 -2.71 5.91
C VAL A 106 10.71 -4.15 6.31
N ASP A 107 11.06 -4.51 7.52
CA ASP A 107 10.71 -5.83 8.08
C ASP A 107 9.19 -5.96 8.19
N ALA A 108 8.65 -7.16 7.99
CA ALA A 108 7.21 -7.42 8.03
C ALA A 108 6.57 -7.04 9.38
N ASP A 109 7.33 -7.14 10.46
CA ASP A 109 6.91 -6.85 11.81
C ASP A 109 7.32 -5.43 12.28
N ALA A 110 7.88 -4.61 11.39
CA ALA A 110 8.33 -3.27 11.73
C ALA A 110 7.17 -2.33 12.04
N ASP A 111 7.38 -1.42 12.99
CA ASP A 111 6.39 -0.42 13.36
C ASP A 111 6.20 0.60 12.21
N TYR A 112 4.94 0.81 11.85
CA TYR A 112 4.55 1.79 10.85
C TYR A 112 5.00 3.21 11.20
N GLN A 113 5.14 3.51 12.48
CA GLN A 113 5.61 4.80 12.97
C GLN A 113 7.08 5.04 12.66
N ALA A 114 7.89 3.99 12.72
CA ALA A 114 9.30 4.05 12.34
C ALA A 114 9.45 4.36 10.84
N LEU A 115 8.68 3.69 10.00
CA LEU A 115 8.65 3.97 8.56
C LEU A 115 8.21 5.40 8.25
N ALA A 116 7.14 5.88 8.89
CA ALA A 116 6.65 7.24 8.70
C ALA A 116 7.70 8.28 9.10
N GLY A 117 8.42 8.05 10.21
CA GLY A 117 9.51 8.90 10.65
C GLY A 117 10.68 8.96 9.67
N VAL A 118 11.05 7.80 9.11
CA VAL A 118 12.12 7.71 8.09
C VAL A 118 11.72 8.45 6.81
N LEU A 119 10.47 8.27 6.35
CA LEU A 119 9.98 8.95 5.15
C LEU A 119 9.91 10.47 5.34
N ALA A 120 9.49 10.93 6.50
CA ALA A 120 9.50 12.35 6.84
C ALA A 120 10.92 12.91 6.82
N ALA A 121 11.86 12.24 7.48
CA ALA A 121 13.27 12.64 7.49
C ALA A 121 13.89 12.66 6.09
N ALA A 122 13.58 11.67 5.24
CA ALA A 122 14.07 11.62 3.87
C ALA A 122 13.52 12.78 3.01
N ARG A 123 12.26 13.11 3.18
CA ARG A 123 11.62 14.23 2.49
C ARG A 123 12.19 15.56 2.94
N ASP A 124 12.37 15.76 4.25
CA ASP A 124 12.91 16.98 4.84
C ASP A 124 14.39 17.20 4.44
N ALA A 125 15.14 16.10 4.31
CA ALA A 125 16.53 16.13 3.81
C ALA A 125 16.63 16.45 2.31
N GLY A 126 15.51 16.45 1.57
CA GLY A 126 15.49 16.77 0.14
C GLY A 126 15.75 15.58 -0.78
N MET A 127 15.54 14.35 -0.30
CA MET A 127 15.63 13.16 -1.15
C MET A 127 14.47 13.15 -2.16
N ILE A 128 14.81 13.10 -3.45
CA ILE A 128 13.82 13.14 -4.55
C ILE A 128 13.45 11.72 -4.98
N ARG A 129 14.41 10.80 -4.92
CA ARG A 129 14.25 9.43 -5.43
C ARG A 129 14.21 8.46 -4.26
N ILE A 130 12.99 8.03 -3.91
CA ILE A 130 12.74 7.06 -2.84
C ILE A 130 12.05 5.85 -3.44
N GLY A 131 12.63 4.68 -3.27
CA GLY A 131 12.08 3.39 -3.70
C GLY A 131 11.99 2.42 -2.53
N PHE A 132 11.10 1.44 -2.65
CA PHE A 132 11.00 0.32 -1.72
C PHE A 132 11.53 -0.94 -2.39
N PHE A 133 12.15 -1.81 -1.60
CA PHE A 133 12.56 -3.13 -2.07
C PHE A 133 12.29 -4.17 -0.97
N ASP A 134 12.01 -5.38 -1.38
CA ASP A 134 11.91 -6.48 -0.45
C ASP A 134 13.33 -6.82 0.00
N GLY A 135 13.58 -6.71 1.31
CA GLY A 135 14.87 -7.06 1.88
C GLY A 135 15.12 -8.56 1.71
N ASP A 136 16.22 -8.89 1.09
CA ASP A 136 16.73 -10.25 1.01
C ASP A 136 17.59 -10.53 2.24
#